data_f790c2f6243fb23160b71c12c3d215ec
#
_entry.id   f790c2f6243fb23160b71c12c3d215ec
#
_cell.length_a   1.000
_cell.length_b   1.000
_cell.length_c   1.000
_cell.angle_alpha   90.00
_cell.angle_beta   90.00
_cell.angle_gamma   90.00
#
_symmetry.space_group_name_H-M   'P 1'
#
loop_
_entity.id
_entity.type
_entity.pdbx_description
1 polymer ?
#
loop_
_entity_poly.entity_id
_entity_poly.type
_entity_poly.pdbx_seq_one_letter_code
_entity_poly.pdbx_strand_id
1 'polypeptide(L)'
;MADVIDRMARSAQGQGRQLRVLVMGGGGYSLPKYLAAYVPNARVEVVEVDPAMTKIAREQFFLDECLEVTGAEGDGRLTLINDDAWGYLQRQDELYDVIVNDAFSGKRPLGPMKTDEGARVVRAHLADGGVYLANVRSACEGRRSATLREVREAFGREFASCHVVPEWEDEPEKPGNNVFIAR
;
A
#
# COMPACT_ATOMS: atom_id res chain seq x y z
N MET A 1 -1.25 4.90 -7.44
CA MET A 1 -1.37 4.91 -5.96
C MET A 1 -1.19 6.33 -5.41
N ALA A 2 -0.08 7.02 -5.68
CA ALA A 2 0.19 8.37 -5.18
C ALA A 2 -0.99 9.34 -5.35
N ASP A 3 -1.58 9.46 -6.54
CA ASP A 3 -2.72 10.36 -6.82
C ASP A 3 -3.94 10.13 -5.91
N VAL A 4 -4.18 8.88 -5.49
CA VAL A 4 -5.28 8.57 -4.57
C VAL A 4 -4.92 9.10 -3.18
N ILE A 5 -3.70 8.84 -2.73
CA ILE A 5 -3.21 9.28 -1.41
C ILE A 5 -3.17 10.81 -1.35
N ASP A 6 -2.70 11.48 -2.38
CA ASP A 6 -2.68 12.95 -2.47
C ASP A 6 -4.07 13.59 -2.33
N ARG A 7 -5.08 12.99 -2.98
CA ARG A 7 -6.47 13.48 -2.83
C ARG A 7 -6.97 13.30 -1.41
N MET A 8 -6.68 12.16 -0.79
CA MET A 8 -7.06 11.90 0.60
C MET A 8 -6.33 12.81 1.58
N ALA A 9 -5.03 13.06 1.33
CA ALA A 9 -4.22 13.96 2.14
C ALA A 9 -4.74 15.39 2.11
N ARG A 10 -5.13 15.91 0.94
CA ARG A 10 -5.77 17.23 0.80
C ARG A 10 -7.09 17.30 1.56
N SER A 11 -7.90 16.24 1.51
CA SER A 11 -9.16 16.17 2.25
C SER A 11 -8.93 16.16 3.76
N ALA A 12 -7.98 15.36 4.25
CA ALA A 12 -7.61 15.29 5.66
C ALA A 12 -7.06 16.64 6.15
N GLN A 13 -6.20 17.29 5.36
CA GLN A 13 -5.64 18.61 5.67
C GLN A 13 -6.73 19.68 5.78
N GLY A 14 -7.73 19.67 4.88
CA GLY A 14 -8.88 20.56 4.95
C GLY A 14 -9.72 20.39 6.20
N GLN A 15 -9.62 19.21 6.87
CA GLN A 15 -10.26 18.89 8.14
C GLN A 15 -9.34 19.11 9.36
N GLY A 16 -8.12 19.62 9.16
CA GLY A 16 -7.14 19.85 10.22
C GLY A 16 -6.55 18.58 10.83
N ARG A 17 -6.58 17.44 10.13
CA ARG A 17 -6.07 16.15 10.61
C ARG A 17 -4.94 15.58 9.75
N GLN A 18 -4.16 14.69 10.33
CA GLN A 18 -3.16 13.91 9.62
C GLN A 18 -3.81 12.74 8.87
N LEU A 19 -3.23 12.37 7.73
CA LEU A 19 -3.55 11.15 7.00
C LEU A 19 -2.68 10.01 7.53
N ARG A 20 -3.31 8.90 7.94
CA ARG A 20 -2.59 7.71 8.40
C ARG A 20 -2.48 6.69 7.29
N VAL A 21 -1.24 6.32 6.95
CA VAL A 21 -0.93 5.43 5.82
C VAL A 21 -0.10 4.25 6.31
N LEU A 22 -0.57 3.04 6.08
CA LEU A 22 0.24 1.83 6.20
C LEU A 22 0.72 1.41 4.82
N VAL A 23 2.01 1.17 4.67
CA VAL A 23 2.62 0.60 3.47
C VAL A 23 3.18 -0.77 3.81
N MET A 24 2.61 -1.80 3.22
CA MET A 24 3.03 -3.19 3.37
C MET A 24 3.98 -3.53 2.23
N GLY A 25 5.27 -3.70 2.56
CA GLY A 25 6.37 -3.84 1.62
C GLY A 25 7.12 -2.52 1.38
N GLY A 26 8.41 -2.50 1.68
CA GLY A 26 9.28 -1.34 1.47
C GLY A 26 9.89 -1.30 0.07
N GLY A 27 10.49 -2.41 -0.35
CA GLY A 27 11.22 -2.52 -1.60
C GLY A 27 12.26 -1.39 -1.75
N GLY A 28 12.19 -0.64 -2.84
CA GLY A 28 13.02 0.57 -3.06
C GLY A 28 12.51 1.82 -2.35
N TYR A 29 11.50 1.72 -1.51
CA TYR A 29 10.87 2.81 -0.74
C TYR A 29 10.42 4.01 -1.59
N SER A 30 10.08 3.80 -2.85
CA SER A 30 9.71 4.90 -3.77
C SER A 30 8.45 5.64 -3.31
N LEU A 31 7.39 4.91 -2.95
CA LEU A 31 6.16 5.52 -2.43
C LEU A 31 6.37 6.16 -1.06
N PRO A 32 7.01 5.52 -0.07
CA PRO A 32 7.32 6.15 1.21
C PRO A 32 8.14 7.44 1.10
N LYS A 33 9.18 7.46 0.24
CA LYS A 33 9.98 8.67 -0.02
C LYS A 33 9.13 9.79 -0.64
N TYR A 34 8.27 9.43 -1.60
CA TYR A 34 7.33 10.40 -2.18
C TYR A 34 6.43 11.02 -1.11
N LEU A 35 5.86 10.20 -0.24
CA LEU A 35 4.98 10.67 0.83
C LEU A 35 5.73 11.56 1.83
N ALA A 36 6.94 11.17 2.23
CA ALA A 36 7.78 11.97 3.11
C ALA A 36 8.11 13.36 2.54
N ALA A 37 8.37 13.43 1.22
CA ALA A 37 8.78 14.65 0.55
C ALA A 37 7.61 15.56 0.17
N TYR A 38 6.47 15.01 -0.25
CA TYR A 38 5.41 15.79 -0.90
C TYR A 38 4.07 15.77 -0.15
N VAL A 39 3.91 14.95 0.89
CA VAL A 39 2.67 14.85 1.66
C VAL A 39 2.93 15.10 3.15
N PRO A 40 3.19 16.37 3.54
CA PRO A 40 3.69 16.71 4.89
C PRO A 40 2.68 16.41 6.02
N ASN A 41 1.39 16.27 5.70
CA ASN A 41 0.36 15.88 6.66
C ASN A 41 0.10 14.36 6.71
N ALA A 42 0.91 13.54 6.03
CA ALA A 42 0.84 12.09 6.16
C ALA A 42 1.72 11.58 7.31
N ARG A 43 1.20 10.63 8.07
CA ARG A 43 1.95 9.75 8.96
C ARG A 43 1.99 8.36 8.34
N VAL A 44 3.17 7.90 8.01
CA VAL A 44 3.40 6.70 7.20
C VAL A 44 4.14 5.66 8.01
N GLU A 45 3.60 4.47 8.09
CA GLU A 45 4.26 3.29 8.61
C GLU A 45 4.58 2.36 7.44
N VAL A 46 5.84 1.95 7.33
CA VAL A 46 6.30 1.04 6.29
C VAL A 46 6.78 -0.25 6.93
N VAL A 47 6.14 -1.35 6.60
CA VAL A 47 6.46 -2.67 7.14
C VAL A 47 7.14 -3.51 6.08
N GLU A 48 8.43 -3.81 6.30
CA GLU A 48 9.27 -4.63 5.42
C GLU A 48 9.79 -5.84 6.18
N VAL A 49 9.55 -7.02 5.62
CA VAL A 49 9.93 -8.28 6.28
C VAL A 49 11.43 -8.56 6.20
N ASP A 50 12.07 -8.15 5.09
CA ASP A 50 13.49 -8.38 4.88
C ASP A 50 14.32 -7.13 5.27
N PRO A 51 15.07 -7.16 6.39
CA PRO A 51 15.89 -6.04 6.81
C PRO A 51 17.01 -5.70 5.81
N ALA A 52 17.41 -6.67 4.96
CA ALA A 52 18.38 -6.40 3.90
C ALA A 52 17.81 -5.47 2.83
N MET A 53 16.51 -5.54 2.54
CA MET A 53 15.86 -4.61 1.60
C MET A 53 15.89 -3.18 2.14
N THR A 54 15.56 -2.96 3.41
CA THR A 54 15.67 -1.64 4.04
C THR A 54 17.11 -1.12 4.02
N LYS A 55 18.09 -1.97 4.32
CA LYS A 55 19.50 -1.61 4.24
C LYS A 55 19.90 -1.19 2.82
N ILE A 56 19.55 -1.99 1.80
CA ILE A 56 19.82 -1.67 0.40
C ILE A 56 19.14 -0.36 -0.01
N ALA A 57 17.90 -0.11 0.44
CA ALA A 57 17.19 1.12 0.14
C ALA A 57 17.89 2.36 0.73
N ARG A 58 18.41 2.26 1.95
CA ARG A 58 19.22 3.31 2.59
C ARG A 58 20.51 3.57 1.80
N GLU A 59 21.24 2.52 1.43
CA GLU A 59 22.57 2.63 0.81
C GLU A 59 22.54 2.93 -0.70
N GLN A 60 21.52 2.44 -1.45
CA GLN A 60 21.52 2.42 -2.90
C GLN A 60 20.33 3.14 -3.56
N PHE A 61 19.24 3.38 -2.81
CA PHE A 61 18.02 3.97 -3.34
C PHE A 61 17.68 5.33 -2.70
N PHE A 62 18.69 6.02 -2.19
CA PHE A 62 18.56 7.40 -1.65
C PHE A 62 17.53 7.52 -0.53
N LEU A 63 17.33 6.46 0.28
CA LEU A 63 16.39 6.54 1.40
C LEU A 63 16.95 7.42 2.51
N ASP A 64 18.23 7.27 2.86
CA ASP A 64 18.86 8.08 3.90
C ASP A 64 18.90 9.56 3.53
N GLU A 65 19.24 9.90 2.29
CA GLU A 65 19.22 11.29 1.82
C GLU A 65 17.81 11.89 1.89
N CYS A 66 16.79 11.10 1.51
CA CYS A 66 15.41 11.56 1.60
C CYS A 66 14.99 11.81 3.06
N LEU A 67 15.34 10.90 3.97
CA LEU A 67 15.02 11.03 5.40
C LEU A 67 15.74 12.23 6.03
N GLU A 68 17.01 12.46 5.68
CA GLU A 68 17.79 13.60 6.14
C GLU A 68 17.18 14.93 5.67
N VAL A 69 16.90 15.03 4.36
CA VAL A 69 16.35 16.27 3.76
C VAL A 69 14.94 16.58 4.27
N THR A 70 14.10 15.57 4.45
CA THR A 70 12.71 15.75 4.87
C THR A 70 12.51 15.83 6.37
N GLY A 71 13.46 15.32 7.16
CA GLY A 71 13.33 15.13 8.60
C GLY A 71 12.25 14.14 9.04
N ALA A 72 11.68 13.40 8.09
CA ALA A 72 10.45 12.63 8.29
C ALA A 72 10.59 11.46 9.29
N GLU A 73 11.79 10.88 9.42
CA GLU A 73 12.04 9.84 10.43
C GLU A 73 12.16 10.46 11.83
N GLY A 74 12.85 11.60 11.94
CA GLY A 74 13.07 12.30 13.22
C GLY A 74 11.82 12.92 13.82
N ASP A 75 10.88 13.39 12.99
CA ASP A 75 9.60 13.97 13.41
C ASP A 75 8.45 12.93 13.51
N GLY A 76 8.74 11.67 13.20
CA GLY A 76 7.78 10.56 13.30
C GLY A 76 6.75 10.51 12.19
N ARG A 77 6.92 11.27 11.09
CA ARG A 77 6.04 11.18 9.92
C ARG A 77 6.27 9.92 9.10
N LEU A 78 7.48 9.38 9.11
CA LEU A 78 7.82 8.12 8.46
C LEU A 78 8.47 7.17 9.46
N THR A 79 7.85 6.02 9.69
CA THR A 79 8.36 4.96 10.58
C THR A 79 8.66 3.72 9.75
N LEU A 80 9.90 3.22 9.88
CA LEU A 80 10.34 2.00 9.21
C LEU A 80 10.28 0.84 10.20
N ILE A 81 9.55 -0.23 9.85
CA ILE A 81 9.25 -1.36 10.72
C ILE A 81 9.73 -2.63 10.05
N ASN A 82 10.58 -3.41 10.74
CA ASN A 82 11.00 -4.70 10.26
C ASN A 82 10.14 -5.79 10.88
N ASP A 83 9.13 -6.24 10.14
CA ASP A 83 8.15 -7.25 10.58
C ASP A 83 7.45 -7.89 9.38
N ASP A 84 6.71 -8.98 9.63
CA ASP A 84 5.73 -9.50 8.68
C ASP A 84 4.50 -8.58 8.63
N ALA A 85 4.22 -8.04 7.46
CA ALA A 85 3.18 -7.02 7.30
C ALA A 85 1.76 -7.55 7.59
N TRP A 86 1.49 -8.83 7.33
CA TRP A 86 0.20 -9.45 7.69
C TRP A 86 0.02 -9.55 9.19
N GLY A 87 1.02 -10.14 9.88
CA GLY A 87 1.01 -10.23 11.33
C GLY A 87 1.04 -8.86 12.00
N TYR A 88 1.75 -7.89 11.43
CA TYR A 88 1.76 -6.51 11.91
C TYR A 88 0.35 -5.90 11.87
N LEU A 89 -0.31 -5.93 10.71
CA LEU A 89 -1.67 -5.38 10.55
C LEU A 89 -2.65 -5.97 11.57
N GLN A 90 -2.62 -7.29 11.77
CA GLN A 90 -3.52 -7.97 12.71
C GLN A 90 -3.32 -7.59 14.19
N ARG A 91 -2.18 -7.01 14.55
CA ARG A 91 -1.87 -6.57 15.92
C ARG A 91 -2.13 -5.08 16.15
N GLN A 92 -2.60 -4.35 15.13
CA GLN A 92 -2.90 -2.94 15.27
C GLN A 92 -4.30 -2.73 15.82
N ASP A 93 -4.41 -1.80 16.77
CA ASP A 93 -5.70 -1.32 17.26
C ASP A 93 -6.12 -0.01 16.57
N GLU A 94 -5.20 0.63 15.86
CA GLU A 94 -5.42 1.91 15.20
C GLU A 94 -5.87 1.73 13.76
N LEU A 95 -6.78 2.62 13.32
CA LEU A 95 -7.30 2.59 11.95
C LEU A 95 -6.44 3.45 11.01
N TYR A 96 -6.32 3.01 9.77
CA TYR A 96 -5.63 3.72 8.70
C TYR A 96 -6.61 4.36 7.72
N ASP A 97 -6.27 5.54 7.22
CA ASP A 97 -7.00 6.15 6.09
C ASP A 97 -6.65 5.44 4.77
N VAL A 98 -5.41 4.97 4.66
CA VAL A 98 -4.94 4.23 3.49
C VAL A 98 -4.09 3.03 3.92
N ILE A 99 -4.41 1.88 3.38
CA ILE A 99 -3.56 0.69 3.44
C ILE A 99 -3.07 0.38 2.03
N VAL A 100 -1.75 0.40 1.84
CA VAL A 100 -1.10 0.06 0.57
C VAL A 100 -0.47 -1.31 0.69
N ASN A 101 -0.79 -2.23 -0.20
CA ASN A 101 -0.13 -3.51 -0.33
C ASN A 101 0.74 -3.52 -1.59
N ASP A 102 2.03 -3.34 -1.40
CA ASP A 102 3.07 -3.46 -2.43
C ASP A 102 4.11 -4.53 -2.04
N ALA A 103 3.67 -5.49 -1.20
CA ALA A 103 4.50 -6.59 -0.75
C ALA A 103 4.54 -7.71 -1.80
N PHE A 104 5.75 -8.10 -2.17
CA PHE A 104 6.01 -9.25 -3.03
C PHE A 104 6.75 -10.33 -2.25
N SER A 105 6.05 -11.40 -1.89
CA SER A 105 6.65 -12.58 -1.26
C SER A 105 6.93 -13.65 -2.31
N GLY A 106 8.07 -13.54 -2.99
CA GLY A 106 8.57 -14.56 -3.92
C GLY A 106 7.53 -15.02 -4.95
N LYS A 107 7.08 -16.30 -4.86
CA LYS A 107 6.10 -16.89 -5.79
C LYS A 107 4.63 -16.67 -5.39
N ARG A 108 4.35 -16.01 -4.26
CA ARG A 108 3.00 -15.80 -3.74
C ARG A 108 2.71 -14.31 -3.63
N PRO A 109 2.25 -13.66 -4.72
CA PRO A 109 1.86 -12.26 -4.65
C PRO A 109 0.69 -12.10 -3.69
N LEU A 110 0.71 -11.00 -2.92
CA LEU A 110 -0.34 -10.57 -1.98
C LEU A 110 -0.57 -11.49 -0.75
N GLY A 111 0.00 -12.68 -0.68
CA GLY A 111 -0.19 -13.58 0.46
C GLY A 111 -1.66 -13.77 0.85
N PRO A 112 -2.02 -13.62 2.15
CA PRO A 112 -3.40 -13.69 2.64
C PRO A 112 -4.31 -12.59 2.09
N MET A 113 -3.76 -11.47 1.63
CA MET A 113 -4.50 -10.28 1.16
C MET A 113 -5.33 -10.49 -0.11
N LYS A 114 -5.31 -11.69 -0.71
CA LYS A 114 -6.17 -12.06 -1.83
C LYS A 114 -7.34 -12.97 -1.44
N THR A 115 -7.55 -13.18 -0.14
CA THR A 115 -8.59 -14.05 0.41
C THR A 115 -9.70 -13.25 1.08
N ASP A 116 -10.83 -13.89 1.33
CA ASP A 116 -11.95 -13.30 2.10
C ASP A 116 -11.51 -12.88 3.51
N GLU A 117 -10.63 -13.65 4.15
CA GLU A 117 -10.06 -13.29 5.44
C GLU A 117 -9.21 -12.02 5.34
N GLY A 118 -8.35 -11.95 4.30
CA GLY A 118 -7.54 -10.77 4.02
C GLY A 118 -8.39 -9.52 3.80
N ALA A 119 -9.45 -9.64 3.00
CA ALA A 119 -10.37 -8.53 2.74
C ALA A 119 -11.06 -8.05 4.03
N ARG A 120 -11.52 -8.97 4.89
CA ARG A 120 -12.14 -8.63 6.20
C ARG A 120 -11.15 -7.95 7.14
N VAL A 121 -9.93 -8.47 7.25
CA VAL A 121 -8.91 -7.86 8.11
C VAL A 121 -8.55 -6.46 7.62
N VAL A 122 -8.32 -6.29 6.31
CA VAL A 122 -8.07 -4.96 5.73
C VAL A 122 -9.24 -4.00 6.01
N ARG A 123 -10.49 -4.46 5.80
CA ARG A 123 -11.68 -3.63 6.06
C ARG A 123 -11.79 -3.21 7.53
N ALA A 124 -11.48 -4.13 8.44
CA ALA A 124 -11.53 -3.86 9.88
C ALA A 124 -10.48 -2.85 10.36
N HIS A 125 -9.37 -2.67 9.62
CA HIS A 125 -8.30 -1.72 9.97
C HIS A 125 -8.35 -0.42 9.13
N LEU A 126 -9.37 -0.25 8.30
CA LEU A 126 -9.61 1.01 7.59
C LEU A 126 -10.59 1.90 8.36
N ALA A 127 -10.23 3.17 8.48
CA ALA A 127 -11.12 4.22 8.96
C ALA A 127 -12.33 4.39 8.02
N ASP A 128 -13.36 5.10 8.50
CA ASP A 128 -14.50 5.44 7.67
C ASP A 128 -14.07 6.27 6.45
N GLY A 129 -14.46 5.80 5.27
CA GLY A 129 -14.01 6.38 3.99
C GLY A 129 -12.57 6.05 3.62
N GLY A 130 -11.91 5.16 4.36
CA GLY A 130 -10.57 4.69 4.07
C GLY A 130 -10.48 3.88 2.78
N VAL A 131 -9.27 3.73 2.25
CA VAL A 131 -9.01 3.11 0.94
C VAL A 131 -7.90 2.06 1.06
N TYR A 132 -8.16 0.89 0.48
CA TYR A 132 -7.13 -0.11 0.22
C TYR A 132 -6.60 0.01 -1.21
N LEU A 133 -5.27 0.01 -1.35
CA LEU A 133 -4.55 0.03 -2.62
C LEU A 133 -3.64 -1.19 -2.69
N ALA A 134 -3.69 -1.95 -3.78
CA ALA A 134 -2.76 -3.07 -3.95
C ALA A 134 -2.11 -3.07 -5.33
N ASN A 135 -0.83 -3.39 -5.36
CA ASN A 135 -0.13 -3.72 -6.60
C ASN A 135 -0.40 -5.19 -6.94
N VAL A 136 -1.23 -5.42 -7.94
CA VAL A 136 -1.62 -6.77 -8.37
C VAL A 136 -0.96 -7.12 -9.69
N ARG A 137 0.10 -7.95 -9.62
CA ARG A 137 0.75 -8.47 -10.82
C ARG A 137 -0.09 -9.56 -11.46
N SER A 138 -0.83 -9.20 -12.51
CA SER A 138 -1.78 -10.07 -13.23
C SER A 138 -2.08 -9.48 -14.61
N ALA A 139 -2.69 -10.27 -15.50
CA ALA A 139 -3.46 -9.68 -16.59
C ALA A 139 -4.82 -9.19 -16.07
N CYS A 140 -5.47 -8.29 -16.77
CA CYS A 140 -6.84 -7.84 -16.47
C CYS A 140 -7.87 -8.83 -16.96
N GLU A 141 -7.59 -9.52 -18.08
CA GLU A 141 -8.48 -10.48 -18.73
C GLU A 141 -7.75 -11.77 -19.11
N GLY A 142 -8.54 -12.78 -19.55
CA GLY A 142 -8.02 -14.05 -20.03
C GLY A 142 -7.45 -14.98 -18.96
N ARG A 143 -6.65 -15.95 -19.41
CA ARG A 143 -6.15 -17.06 -18.56
C ARG A 143 -5.18 -16.59 -17.47
N ARG A 144 -4.47 -15.48 -17.68
CA ARG A 144 -3.47 -14.95 -16.74
C ARG A 144 -4.04 -13.93 -15.75
N SER A 145 -5.38 -13.76 -15.70
CA SER A 145 -6.05 -12.83 -14.78
C SER A 145 -6.49 -13.47 -13.45
N ALA A 146 -6.09 -14.70 -13.16
CA ALA A 146 -6.56 -15.47 -12.00
C ALA A 146 -6.36 -14.71 -10.67
N THR A 147 -5.16 -14.16 -10.42
CA THR A 147 -4.88 -13.41 -9.18
C THR A 147 -5.77 -12.19 -9.04
N LEU A 148 -5.98 -11.42 -10.11
CA LEU A 148 -6.84 -10.24 -10.07
C LEU A 148 -8.31 -10.61 -9.84
N ARG A 149 -8.77 -11.73 -10.42
CA ARG A 149 -10.14 -12.24 -10.15
C ARG A 149 -10.32 -12.64 -8.70
N GLU A 150 -9.37 -13.40 -8.12
CA GLU A 150 -9.40 -13.79 -6.70
C GLU A 150 -9.51 -12.55 -5.79
N VAL A 151 -8.68 -11.53 -6.03
CA VAL A 151 -8.72 -10.27 -5.28
C VAL A 151 -10.06 -9.56 -5.44
N ARG A 152 -10.56 -9.44 -6.68
CA ARG A 152 -11.85 -8.78 -6.95
C ARG A 152 -13.02 -9.49 -6.29
N GLU A 153 -13.01 -10.81 -6.29
CA GLU A 153 -14.06 -11.63 -5.65
C GLU A 153 -14.04 -11.47 -4.12
N ALA A 154 -12.86 -11.58 -3.51
CA ALA A 154 -12.72 -11.46 -2.07
C ALA A 154 -13.08 -10.04 -1.57
N PHE A 155 -12.51 -9.02 -2.18
CA PHE A 155 -12.73 -7.64 -1.76
C PHE A 155 -14.13 -7.12 -2.14
N GLY A 156 -14.71 -7.60 -3.25
CA GLY A 156 -16.07 -7.24 -3.65
C GLY A 156 -17.17 -7.70 -2.69
N ARG A 157 -16.86 -8.61 -1.75
CA ARG A 157 -17.79 -9.02 -0.69
C ARG A 157 -17.77 -8.09 0.52
N GLU A 158 -16.67 -7.41 0.74
CA GLU A 158 -16.42 -6.60 1.95
C GLU A 158 -16.44 -5.08 1.67
N PHE A 159 -16.27 -4.66 0.41
CA PHE A 159 -16.15 -3.27 0.02
C PHE A 159 -17.26 -2.85 -0.94
N ALA A 160 -17.74 -1.62 -0.79
CA ALA A 160 -18.81 -1.08 -1.63
C ALA A 160 -18.40 -0.89 -3.10
N SER A 161 -17.11 -0.65 -3.35
CA SER A 161 -16.60 -0.51 -4.71
C SER A 161 -15.17 -1.04 -4.84
N CYS A 162 -14.90 -1.70 -5.98
CA CYS A 162 -13.58 -2.18 -6.36
C CYS A 162 -13.26 -1.75 -7.79
N HIS A 163 -12.14 -1.08 -7.97
CA HIS A 163 -11.67 -0.61 -9.27
C HIS A 163 -10.25 -1.12 -9.56
N VAL A 164 -9.91 -1.20 -10.83
CA VAL A 164 -8.57 -1.54 -11.29
C VAL A 164 -8.09 -0.46 -12.26
N VAL A 165 -6.89 0.05 -12.02
CA VAL A 165 -6.16 0.87 -12.97
C VAL A 165 -5.10 -0.03 -13.60
N PRO A 166 -5.25 -0.42 -14.86
CA PRO A 166 -4.32 -1.33 -15.53
C PRO A 166 -2.99 -0.64 -15.86
N GLU A 167 -1.90 -1.41 -15.87
CA GLU A 167 -0.63 -0.93 -16.43
C GLU A 167 -0.72 -0.85 -17.96
N TRP A 168 -1.43 -1.79 -18.58
CA TRP A 168 -1.60 -1.90 -20.03
C TRP A 168 -3.10 -1.77 -20.39
N GLU A 169 -3.55 -0.55 -20.67
CA GLU A 169 -4.96 -0.28 -20.93
C GLU A 169 -5.45 -0.94 -22.23
N ASP A 170 -4.61 -0.89 -23.27
CA ASP A 170 -4.92 -1.44 -24.60
C ASP A 170 -4.56 -2.93 -24.75
N GLU A 171 -3.93 -3.55 -23.75
CA GLU A 171 -3.49 -4.94 -23.78
C GLU A 171 -3.96 -5.71 -22.51
N PRO A 172 -5.29 -5.94 -22.33
CA PRO A 172 -5.83 -6.45 -21.06
C PRO A 172 -5.41 -7.90 -20.73
N GLU A 173 -4.97 -8.68 -21.70
CA GLU A 173 -4.46 -10.05 -21.51
C GLU A 173 -2.96 -10.09 -21.16
N LYS A 174 -2.26 -8.95 -21.26
CA LYS A 174 -0.85 -8.83 -20.91
C LYS A 174 -0.71 -8.65 -19.39
N PRO A 175 0.10 -9.49 -18.72
CA PRO A 175 0.37 -9.31 -17.31
C PRO A 175 1.11 -8.01 -17.04
N GLY A 176 0.64 -7.25 -16.06
CA GLY A 176 1.20 -5.99 -15.62
C GLY A 176 1.06 -5.79 -14.11
N ASN A 177 1.61 -4.68 -13.61
CA ASN A 177 1.44 -4.23 -12.24
C ASN A 177 0.21 -3.31 -12.17
N ASN A 178 -0.94 -3.90 -11.92
CA ASN A 178 -2.19 -3.16 -11.89
C ASN A 178 -2.46 -2.60 -10.49
N VAL A 179 -3.00 -1.40 -10.41
CA VAL A 179 -3.42 -0.84 -9.12
C VAL A 179 -4.88 -1.24 -8.86
N PHE A 180 -5.07 -2.11 -7.88
CA PHE A 180 -6.38 -2.45 -7.34
C PHE A 180 -6.75 -1.44 -6.25
N ILE A 181 -8.00 -0.96 -6.26
CA ILE A 181 -8.52 0.05 -5.33
C ILE A 181 -9.83 -0.48 -4.77
N ALA A 182 -9.96 -0.59 -3.44
CA ALA A 182 -11.20 -0.94 -2.74
C ALA A 182 -11.62 0.15 -1.74
N ARG A 183 -12.93 0.46 -1.71
CA ARG A 183 -13.54 1.48 -0.85
C ARG A 183 -14.86 1.03 -0.26
#